data_f077a3cc8afd51a0054f7a4c10fb50fc
#
_entry.id   f077a3cc8afd51a0054f7a4c10fb50fc
#
_cell.length_a   1.000
_cell.length_b   1.000
_cell.length_c   1.000
_cell.angle_alpha   90.00
_cell.angle_beta   90.00
_cell.angle_gamma   90.00
#
_symmetry.space_group_name_H-M   'P 1'
#
loop_
_entity.id
_entity.type
_entity.pdbx_description
1 polymer ?
#
loop_
_entity_poly.entity_id
_entity_poly.type
_entity_poly.pdbx_seq_one_letter_code
_entity_poly.pdbx_strand_id
1 'polypeptide(L)'
;MSIHANDEYDSSFYGVVQCTDKQYFSDSGINCSGLKTIKQKSPYHFHMYDKINFNKDTEALRIGTLIHALVLGTPHISEFGVFDGASKNSVKYREWIEKQPEGQTVVLERELEFARKIYKHAYEQNDLIRMIKEKSHHFEIAAFHDRLGYRTKAKADALYFPEEGDGIIWDLKTTNDLFKFDRDARNYGYHMQDVWYREIFQSALKRRFDYRLIVVEKSYPYSVVEYSFSDRVLDQGKRWIDEAFGKYCVGFDTGVWSKPETNILLDWRY
;
A
#
# COMPACT_ATOMS: atom_id res chain seq x y z
N MET A 1 -15.85 -11.50 -16.04
CA MET A 1 -15.39 -11.70 -14.65
C MET A 1 -15.86 -10.52 -13.84
N SER A 2 -16.45 -10.75 -12.68
CA SER A 2 -17.05 -9.70 -11.86
C SER A 2 -16.13 -9.37 -10.67
N ILE A 3 -16.09 -8.11 -10.31
CA ILE A 3 -15.64 -7.68 -9.00
C ILE A 3 -16.84 -7.75 -8.08
N HIS A 4 -16.68 -8.42 -6.96
CA HIS A 4 -17.75 -8.68 -6.01
C HIS A 4 -17.97 -7.49 -5.08
N ALA A 5 -19.19 -7.32 -4.62
CA ALA A 5 -19.53 -6.29 -3.65
C ALA A 5 -19.04 -6.63 -2.25
N ASN A 6 -18.99 -5.63 -1.37
CA ASN A 6 -18.49 -5.79 0.01
C ASN A 6 -19.26 -6.82 0.87
N ASP A 7 -20.55 -6.98 0.62
CA ASP A 7 -21.43 -7.94 1.30
C ASP A 7 -21.16 -9.41 0.90
N GLU A 8 -20.43 -9.64 -0.20
CA GLU A 8 -19.99 -10.97 -0.62
C GLU A 8 -18.67 -11.42 0.01
N TYR A 9 -17.97 -10.51 0.73
CA TYR A 9 -16.71 -10.85 1.35
C TYR A 9 -16.91 -11.59 2.68
N ASP A 10 -16.32 -12.78 2.74
CA ASP A 10 -16.01 -13.50 3.98
C ASP A 10 -14.57 -14.04 3.96
N SER A 11 -14.12 -14.61 5.08
CA SER A 11 -12.73 -15.10 5.20
C SER A 11 -12.42 -16.34 4.33
N SER A 12 -13.40 -16.96 3.69
CA SER A 12 -13.23 -18.05 2.73
C SER A 12 -13.22 -17.58 1.27
N PHE A 13 -13.55 -16.32 1.02
CA PHE A 13 -13.65 -15.74 -0.32
C PHE A 13 -12.30 -15.73 -1.04
N TYR A 14 -12.29 -16.19 -2.28
CA TYR A 14 -11.19 -16.05 -3.23
C TYR A 14 -11.68 -15.34 -4.49
N GLY A 15 -10.95 -14.34 -4.94
CA GLY A 15 -11.32 -13.51 -6.07
C GLY A 15 -11.00 -12.05 -5.82
N VAL A 16 -11.70 -11.14 -6.51
CA VAL A 16 -11.54 -9.69 -6.38
C VAL A 16 -12.82 -9.07 -5.83
N VAL A 17 -12.68 -8.27 -4.78
CA VAL A 17 -13.81 -7.73 -4.03
C VAL A 17 -13.51 -6.33 -3.50
N GLN A 18 -14.55 -5.50 -3.42
CA GLN A 18 -14.54 -4.29 -2.63
C GLN A 18 -14.67 -4.67 -1.17
N CYS A 19 -13.68 -4.39 -0.33
CA CYS A 19 -13.77 -4.62 1.12
C CYS A 19 -13.22 -3.43 1.90
N THR A 20 -13.65 -3.31 3.15
CA THR A 20 -13.14 -2.29 4.06
C THR A 20 -11.71 -2.59 4.49
N ASP A 21 -10.96 -1.58 4.92
CA ASP A 21 -9.63 -1.77 5.50
C ASP A 21 -9.66 -2.74 6.68
N LYS A 22 -10.69 -2.64 7.54
CA LYS A 22 -10.86 -3.55 8.67
C LYS A 22 -10.98 -5.00 8.22
N GLN A 23 -11.78 -5.28 7.19
CA GLN A 23 -11.91 -6.63 6.61
C GLN A 23 -10.60 -7.09 5.99
N TYR A 24 -9.95 -6.25 5.18
CA TYR A 24 -8.67 -6.57 4.54
C TYR A 24 -7.57 -6.87 5.56
N PHE A 25 -7.40 -6.03 6.59
CA PHE A 25 -6.33 -6.22 7.56
C PHE A 25 -6.61 -7.32 8.59
N SER A 26 -7.87 -7.63 8.90
CA SER A 26 -8.24 -8.77 9.75
C SER A 26 -8.15 -10.12 9.05
N ASP A 27 -8.11 -10.16 7.73
CA ASP A 27 -7.93 -11.40 6.96
C ASP A 27 -6.56 -12.02 7.23
N SER A 28 -6.51 -13.35 7.34
CA SER A 28 -5.29 -14.12 7.66
C SER A 28 -4.29 -14.21 6.51
N GLY A 29 -4.68 -13.84 5.28
CA GLY A 29 -3.83 -13.95 4.10
C GLY A 29 -2.56 -13.10 4.21
N ILE A 30 -1.43 -13.67 3.79
CA ILE A 30 -0.17 -12.92 3.70
C ILE A 30 -0.24 -11.87 2.60
N ASN A 31 0.20 -10.66 2.89
CA ASN A 31 0.31 -9.57 1.94
C ASN A 31 1.78 -9.23 1.63
N CYS A 32 2.00 -8.37 0.64
CA CYS A 32 3.34 -7.93 0.25
C CYS A 32 4.11 -7.26 1.40
N SER A 33 3.45 -6.50 2.27
CA SER A 33 4.11 -5.84 3.41
C SER A 33 4.67 -6.85 4.41
N GLY A 34 3.95 -7.95 4.65
CA GLY A 34 4.44 -9.07 5.44
C GLY A 34 5.67 -9.72 4.81
N LEU A 35 5.63 -10.00 3.51
CA LEU A 35 6.77 -10.57 2.78
C LEU A 35 7.99 -9.64 2.76
N LYS A 36 7.79 -8.33 2.59
CA LYS A 36 8.85 -7.33 2.72
C LYS A 36 9.50 -7.38 4.12
N THR A 37 8.69 -7.49 5.18
CA THR A 37 9.19 -7.59 6.55
C THR A 37 10.03 -8.86 6.73
N ILE A 38 9.58 -10.01 6.20
CA ILE A 38 10.33 -11.27 6.24
C ILE A 38 11.66 -11.12 5.51
N LYS A 39 11.66 -10.52 4.30
CA LYS A 39 12.87 -10.35 3.48
C LYS A 39 13.85 -9.37 4.06
N GLN A 40 13.38 -8.20 4.51
CA GLN A 40 14.23 -7.09 4.93
C GLN A 40 14.66 -7.19 6.39
N LYS A 41 13.94 -7.96 7.20
CA LYS A 41 14.24 -8.15 8.62
C LYS A 41 14.36 -9.63 8.96
N SER A 42 13.24 -10.33 9.25
CA SER A 42 13.22 -11.79 9.45
C SER A 42 11.78 -12.29 9.58
N PRO A 43 11.54 -13.63 9.47
CA PRO A 43 10.26 -14.25 9.81
C PRO A 43 9.81 -13.94 11.24
N TYR A 44 10.73 -13.88 12.19
CA TYR A 44 10.43 -13.54 13.59
C TYR A 44 9.87 -12.11 13.72
N HIS A 45 10.42 -11.14 13.00
CA HIS A 45 9.90 -9.77 12.99
C HIS A 45 8.48 -9.71 12.43
N PHE A 46 8.19 -10.46 11.36
CA PHE A 46 6.84 -10.57 10.82
C PHE A 46 5.88 -11.14 11.85
N HIS A 47 6.22 -12.26 12.49
CA HIS A 47 5.39 -12.90 13.50
C HIS A 47 5.12 -12.02 14.73
N MET A 48 6.09 -11.18 15.09
CA MET A 48 5.98 -10.28 16.24
C MET A 48 5.33 -8.93 15.89
N TYR A 49 5.15 -8.62 14.59
CA TYR A 49 4.71 -7.29 14.15
C TYR A 49 3.32 -6.94 14.70
N ASP A 50 2.39 -7.85 14.66
CA ASP A 50 1.02 -7.65 15.17
C ASP A 50 0.95 -7.57 16.70
N LYS A 51 1.99 -8.03 17.40
CA LYS A 51 2.08 -7.98 18.86
C LYS A 51 2.64 -6.67 19.39
N ILE A 52 3.22 -5.88 18.49
CA ILE A 52 3.81 -4.58 18.81
C ILE A 52 3.09 -3.54 17.96
N ASN A 53 2.06 -2.91 18.52
CA ASN A 53 1.32 -1.83 17.85
C ASN A 53 2.24 -0.63 17.55
N PHE A 54 2.98 -0.70 16.45
CA PHE A 54 3.71 0.43 15.89
C PHE A 54 2.81 1.22 14.94
N ASN A 55 1.78 1.85 15.46
CA ASN A 55 1.12 2.93 14.73
C ASN A 55 2.07 4.14 14.71
N LYS A 56 2.90 4.20 13.68
CA LYS A 56 3.68 5.40 13.39
C LYS A 56 2.74 6.46 12.82
N ASP A 57 2.15 7.24 13.70
CA ASP A 57 1.37 8.43 13.30
C ASP A 57 2.34 9.60 13.08
N THR A 58 2.86 9.72 11.85
CA THR A 58 3.73 10.83 11.46
C THR A 58 3.00 11.78 10.51
N GLU A 59 3.37 13.07 10.55
CA GLU A 59 2.84 14.08 9.63
C GLU A 59 3.01 13.65 8.16
N ALA A 60 4.17 13.07 7.81
CA ALA A 60 4.44 12.60 6.44
C ALA A 60 3.47 11.49 5.99
N LEU A 61 3.10 10.57 6.90
CA LEU A 61 2.13 9.52 6.62
C LEU A 61 0.72 10.10 6.49
N ARG A 62 0.32 11.01 7.38
CA ARG A 62 -1.02 11.64 7.31
C ARG A 62 -1.20 12.43 6.02
N ILE A 63 -0.20 13.22 5.61
CA ILE A 63 -0.24 13.93 4.33
C ILE A 63 -0.31 12.95 3.15
N GLY A 64 0.44 11.85 3.18
CA GLY A 64 0.35 10.79 2.19
C GLY A 64 -1.06 10.21 2.09
N THR A 65 -1.65 9.84 3.22
CA THR A 65 -3.04 9.32 3.28
C THR A 65 -4.06 10.33 2.74
N LEU A 66 -3.90 11.61 3.06
CA LEU A 66 -4.78 12.67 2.54
C LEU A 66 -4.65 12.83 1.03
N ILE A 67 -3.43 12.75 0.48
CA ILE A 67 -3.22 12.80 -0.98
C ILE A 67 -3.87 11.58 -1.65
N HIS A 68 -3.72 10.37 -1.09
CA HIS A 68 -4.43 9.19 -1.57
C HIS A 68 -5.94 9.42 -1.59
N ALA A 69 -6.53 9.85 -0.48
CA ALA A 69 -7.95 10.12 -0.38
C ALA A 69 -8.44 11.17 -1.40
N LEU A 70 -7.67 12.22 -1.63
CA LEU A 70 -8.00 13.27 -2.62
C LEU A 70 -7.90 12.76 -4.06
N VAL A 71 -6.89 11.94 -4.37
CA VAL A 71 -6.69 11.39 -5.71
C VAL A 71 -7.70 10.28 -6.01
N LEU A 72 -7.88 9.33 -5.10
CA LEU A 72 -8.72 8.16 -5.32
C LEU A 72 -10.20 8.43 -5.00
N GLY A 73 -10.49 9.43 -4.15
CA GLY A 73 -11.85 9.74 -3.67
C GLY A 73 -12.33 8.79 -2.58
N THR A 74 -11.46 7.90 -2.10
CA THR A 74 -11.75 6.93 -1.04
C THR A 74 -10.52 6.70 -0.15
N PRO A 75 -10.66 6.69 1.21
CA PRO A 75 -11.86 7.12 1.92
C PRO A 75 -12.21 8.58 1.58
N HIS A 76 -13.49 8.95 1.70
CA HIS A 76 -13.89 10.32 1.43
C HIS A 76 -13.31 11.26 2.50
N ILE A 77 -12.91 12.49 2.11
CA ILE A 77 -12.29 13.44 3.03
C ILE A 77 -13.18 13.73 4.27
N SER A 78 -14.50 13.65 4.14
CA SER A 78 -15.41 13.83 5.27
C SER A 78 -15.34 12.72 6.33
N GLU A 79 -14.70 11.60 6.03
CA GLU A 79 -14.49 10.51 7.01
C GLU A 79 -13.32 10.78 7.95
N PHE A 80 -12.47 11.77 7.62
CA PHE A 80 -11.37 12.17 8.48
C PHE A 80 -11.85 13.10 9.60
N GLY A 81 -11.34 12.87 10.79
CA GLY A 81 -11.41 13.85 11.87
C GLY A 81 -10.39 14.97 11.60
N VAL A 82 -10.88 16.19 11.37
CA VAL A 82 -10.01 17.35 11.13
C VAL A 82 -9.93 18.19 12.38
N PHE A 83 -8.75 18.28 12.98
CA PHE A 83 -8.52 19.09 14.16
C PHE A 83 -7.91 20.46 13.81
N ASP A 84 -8.65 21.52 14.12
CA ASP A 84 -8.16 22.89 14.00
C ASP A 84 -7.28 23.26 15.21
N GLY A 85 -6.00 22.92 15.10
CA GLY A 85 -5.00 23.22 16.12
C GLY A 85 -3.59 22.89 15.67
N ALA A 86 -2.61 23.48 16.37
CA ALA A 86 -1.22 23.39 15.97
C ALA A 86 -0.60 21.99 16.20
N SER A 87 -1.12 21.20 17.12
CA SER A 87 -0.47 19.94 17.53
C SER A 87 -1.46 18.96 18.18
N LYS A 88 -1.29 17.68 17.89
CA LYS A 88 -1.97 16.56 18.54
C LYS A 88 -1.51 16.35 20.02
N ASN A 89 -0.50 17.06 20.49
CA ASN A 89 -0.01 16.97 21.86
C ASN A 89 -0.67 17.98 22.82
N SER A 90 -1.60 18.81 22.33
CA SER A 90 -2.24 19.85 23.12
C SER A 90 -3.37 19.32 24.03
N VAL A 91 -3.70 20.04 25.11
CA VAL A 91 -4.86 19.74 25.93
C VAL A 91 -6.15 19.81 25.11
N LYS A 92 -6.27 20.85 24.25
CA LYS A 92 -7.41 21.01 23.34
C LYS A 92 -7.60 19.79 22.42
N TYR A 93 -6.52 19.18 21.94
CA TYR A 93 -6.61 17.98 21.11
C TYR A 93 -7.17 16.80 21.93
N ARG A 94 -6.70 16.60 23.17
CA ARG A 94 -7.17 15.51 24.03
C ARG A 94 -8.67 15.62 24.32
N GLU A 95 -9.15 16.81 24.63
CA GLU A 95 -10.58 17.06 24.85
C GLU A 95 -11.43 16.91 23.58
N TRP A 96 -10.83 17.21 22.43
CA TRP A 96 -11.51 17.10 21.15
C TRP A 96 -11.58 15.64 20.66
N ILE A 97 -10.50 14.86 20.79
CA ILE A 97 -10.44 13.47 20.31
C ILE A 97 -11.40 12.54 21.07
N GLU A 98 -11.66 12.81 22.34
CA GLU A 98 -12.62 12.06 23.14
C GLU A 98 -14.06 12.12 22.58
N LYS A 99 -14.35 13.11 21.76
CA LYS A 99 -15.67 13.33 21.14
C LYS A 99 -15.75 12.76 19.70
N GLN A 100 -14.64 12.23 19.18
CA GLN A 100 -14.59 11.69 17.84
C GLN A 100 -14.96 10.20 17.84
N PRO A 101 -15.45 9.66 16.70
CA PRO A 101 -15.69 8.23 16.54
C PRO A 101 -14.40 7.43 16.79
N GLU A 102 -14.53 6.31 17.49
CA GLU A 102 -13.40 5.39 17.71
C GLU A 102 -12.86 4.87 16.39
N GLY A 103 -11.53 4.87 16.25
CA GLY A 103 -10.83 4.39 15.05
C GLY A 103 -10.82 5.38 13.88
N GLN A 104 -11.39 6.59 14.04
CA GLN A 104 -11.34 7.60 13.00
C GLN A 104 -9.91 8.07 12.74
N THR A 105 -9.50 8.14 11.48
CA THR A 105 -8.22 8.75 11.10
C THR A 105 -8.27 10.24 11.32
N VAL A 106 -7.40 10.76 12.19
CA VAL A 106 -7.35 12.19 12.52
C VAL A 106 -6.15 12.87 11.88
N VAL A 107 -6.40 14.04 11.29
CA VAL A 107 -5.40 14.92 10.69
C VAL A 107 -5.51 16.33 11.24
N LEU A 108 -4.46 17.14 11.09
CA LEU A 108 -4.54 18.58 11.39
C LEU A 108 -5.08 19.32 10.17
N GLU A 109 -5.79 20.40 10.38
CA GLU A 109 -6.35 21.22 9.28
C GLU A 109 -5.25 21.72 8.33
N ARG A 110 -4.11 22.17 8.85
CA ARG A 110 -2.96 22.55 8.03
C ARG A 110 -2.42 21.42 7.13
N GLU A 111 -2.53 20.16 7.59
CA GLU A 111 -2.12 18.99 6.81
C GLU A 111 -3.10 18.73 5.66
N LEU A 112 -4.39 18.91 5.94
CA LEU A 112 -5.44 18.82 4.92
C LEU A 112 -5.31 19.95 3.89
N GLU A 113 -5.10 21.18 4.31
CA GLU A 113 -4.87 22.32 3.41
C GLU A 113 -3.63 22.11 2.54
N PHE A 114 -2.55 21.60 3.13
CA PHE A 114 -1.33 21.30 2.39
C PHE A 114 -1.55 20.17 1.38
N ALA A 115 -2.24 19.10 1.76
CA ALA A 115 -2.58 18.01 0.85
C ALA A 115 -3.50 18.49 -0.30
N ARG A 116 -4.47 19.35 -0.02
CA ARG A 116 -5.33 19.99 -1.04
C ARG A 116 -4.53 20.84 -2.02
N LYS A 117 -3.55 21.58 -1.53
CA LYS A 117 -2.66 22.38 -2.40
C LYS A 117 -1.87 21.51 -3.35
N ILE A 118 -1.27 20.41 -2.84
CA ILE A 118 -0.52 19.46 -3.65
C ILE A 118 -1.45 18.82 -4.68
N TYR A 119 -2.61 18.30 -4.25
CA TYR A 119 -3.58 17.65 -5.12
C TYR A 119 -4.07 18.59 -6.24
N LYS A 120 -4.45 19.82 -5.89
CA LYS A 120 -4.91 20.81 -6.87
C LYS A 120 -3.84 21.03 -7.94
N HIS A 121 -2.60 21.23 -7.55
CA HIS A 121 -1.50 21.44 -8.48
C HIS A 121 -1.22 20.21 -9.34
N ALA A 122 -1.16 19.02 -8.73
CA ALA A 122 -0.97 17.76 -9.43
C ALA A 122 -2.11 17.48 -10.44
N TYR A 123 -3.35 17.76 -10.06
CA TYR A 123 -4.52 17.58 -10.92
C TYR A 123 -4.56 18.56 -12.09
N GLU A 124 -4.23 19.85 -11.85
CA GLU A 124 -4.25 20.89 -12.87
C GLU A 124 -3.08 20.78 -13.87
N GLN A 125 -1.92 20.32 -13.41
CA GLN A 125 -0.69 20.32 -14.21
C GLN A 125 -0.34 18.96 -14.83
N ASN A 126 -1.07 17.87 -14.47
CA ASN A 126 -0.68 16.54 -14.88
C ASN A 126 -1.86 15.66 -15.30
N ASP A 127 -1.79 15.15 -16.52
CA ASP A 127 -2.81 14.29 -17.09
C ASP A 127 -2.89 12.91 -16.41
N LEU A 128 -1.82 12.43 -15.76
CA LEU A 128 -1.80 11.13 -15.09
C LEU A 128 -2.85 11.05 -13.98
N ILE A 129 -2.96 12.08 -13.14
CA ILE A 129 -3.96 12.10 -12.06
C ILE A 129 -5.37 12.13 -12.63
N ARG A 130 -5.61 12.91 -13.69
CA ARG A 130 -6.90 12.93 -14.39
C ARG A 130 -7.21 11.58 -15.01
N MET A 131 -6.24 10.99 -15.69
CA MET A 131 -6.38 9.68 -16.34
C MET A 131 -6.74 8.57 -15.33
N ILE A 132 -6.12 8.53 -14.15
CA ILE A 132 -6.47 7.56 -13.11
C ILE A 132 -7.93 7.74 -12.71
N LYS A 133 -8.36 8.97 -12.45
CA LYS A 133 -9.75 9.27 -12.03
C LYS A 133 -10.78 8.94 -13.11
N GLU A 134 -10.46 9.21 -14.37
CA GLU A 134 -11.39 9.00 -15.49
C GLU A 134 -11.43 7.55 -15.98
N LYS A 135 -10.30 6.86 -15.97
CA LYS A 135 -10.19 5.49 -16.51
C LYS A 135 -10.40 4.42 -15.46
N SER A 136 -10.03 4.67 -14.19
CA SER A 136 -10.19 3.65 -13.17
C SER A 136 -11.66 3.39 -12.88
N HIS A 137 -12.04 2.14 -12.93
CA HIS A 137 -13.39 1.70 -12.60
C HIS A 137 -13.51 1.29 -11.13
N HIS A 138 -12.37 0.99 -10.48
CA HIS A 138 -12.34 0.46 -9.12
C HIS A 138 -11.16 1.04 -8.35
N PHE A 139 -11.46 1.55 -7.15
CA PHE A 139 -10.48 2.09 -6.22
C PHE A 139 -10.46 1.26 -4.95
N GLU A 140 -9.28 1.15 -4.31
CA GLU A 140 -9.10 0.42 -3.05
C GLU A 140 -9.62 -1.02 -3.11
N ILE A 141 -9.34 -1.71 -4.21
CA ILE A 141 -9.83 -3.06 -4.52
C ILE A 141 -8.90 -4.13 -3.98
N ALA A 142 -9.44 -5.09 -3.23
CA ALA A 142 -8.73 -6.23 -2.72
C ALA A 142 -8.85 -7.45 -3.64
N ALA A 143 -7.77 -8.23 -3.70
CA ALA A 143 -7.74 -9.53 -4.32
C ALA A 143 -7.22 -10.57 -3.32
N PHE A 144 -7.89 -11.72 -3.28
CA PHE A 144 -7.53 -12.88 -2.45
C PHE A 144 -7.28 -14.08 -3.36
N HIS A 145 -6.18 -14.78 -3.11
CA HIS A 145 -5.77 -15.89 -3.95
C HIS A 145 -5.15 -17.00 -3.10
N ASP A 146 -5.30 -18.25 -3.55
CA ASP A 146 -4.54 -19.38 -3.00
C ASP A 146 -3.20 -19.51 -3.76
N ARG A 147 -2.10 -19.41 -3.03
CA ARG A 147 -0.76 -19.68 -3.55
C ARG A 147 -0.20 -20.90 -2.84
N LEU A 148 -0.19 -22.03 -3.51
CA LEU A 148 0.36 -23.30 -2.99
C LEU A 148 -0.29 -23.75 -1.66
N GLY A 149 -1.59 -23.55 -1.50
CA GLY A 149 -2.33 -23.90 -0.28
C GLY A 149 -2.32 -22.81 0.81
N TYR A 150 -1.70 -21.68 0.56
CA TYR A 150 -1.66 -20.55 1.50
C TYR A 150 -2.49 -19.39 1.00
N ARG A 151 -3.30 -18.84 1.88
CA ARG A 151 -4.09 -17.64 1.57
C ARG A 151 -3.20 -16.42 1.42
N THR A 152 -3.35 -15.74 0.29
CA THR A 152 -2.58 -14.55 -0.08
C THR A 152 -3.50 -13.40 -0.44
N LYS A 153 -3.05 -12.18 -0.27
CA LYS A 153 -3.86 -11.00 -0.56
C LYS A 153 -3.04 -9.82 -1.08
N ALA A 154 -3.70 -8.99 -1.89
CA ALA A 154 -3.21 -7.70 -2.36
C ALA A 154 -4.36 -6.69 -2.37
N LYS A 155 -4.06 -5.39 -2.25
CA LYS A 155 -5.04 -4.32 -2.36
C LYS A 155 -4.47 -3.23 -3.26
N ALA A 156 -5.09 -3.03 -4.42
CA ALA A 156 -4.69 -2.04 -5.40
C ALA A 156 -5.35 -0.70 -5.10
N ASP A 157 -4.59 0.39 -5.22
CA ASP A 157 -5.11 1.75 -5.05
C ASP A 157 -6.13 2.08 -6.17
N ALA A 158 -5.79 1.74 -7.41
CA ALA A 158 -6.70 1.89 -8.54
C ALA A 158 -6.49 0.78 -9.57
N LEU A 159 -7.60 0.34 -10.18
CA LEU A 159 -7.61 -0.76 -11.12
C LEU A 159 -8.40 -0.37 -12.38
N TYR A 160 -7.79 -0.58 -13.53
CA TYR A 160 -8.39 -0.35 -14.83
C TYR A 160 -8.45 -1.63 -15.66
N PHE A 161 -9.60 -1.86 -16.28
CA PHE A 161 -9.84 -2.95 -17.21
C PHE A 161 -10.31 -2.38 -18.54
N PRO A 162 -9.49 -2.38 -19.59
CA PRO A 162 -10.01 -2.15 -20.93
C PRO A 162 -10.88 -3.35 -21.37
N GLU A 163 -11.74 -3.15 -22.34
CA GLU A 163 -12.53 -4.26 -22.94
C GLU A 163 -11.59 -5.35 -23.49
N GLU A 164 -10.55 -4.93 -24.18
CA GLU A 164 -9.50 -5.79 -24.72
C GLU A 164 -8.12 -5.38 -24.22
N GLY A 165 -7.20 -6.35 -24.16
CA GLY A 165 -5.80 -6.12 -23.74
C GLY A 165 -5.56 -6.27 -22.26
N ASP A 166 -4.39 -5.86 -21.81
CA ASP A 166 -3.94 -6.00 -20.43
C ASP A 166 -4.59 -4.94 -19.53
N GLY A 167 -4.88 -5.29 -18.28
CA GLY A 167 -5.33 -4.35 -17.27
C GLY A 167 -4.17 -3.52 -16.71
N ILE A 168 -4.48 -2.48 -15.95
CA ILE A 168 -3.48 -1.66 -15.25
C ILE A 168 -3.81 -1.61 -13.77
N ILE A 169 -2.82 -1.91 -12.94
CA ILE A 169 -2.81 -1.65 -11.50
C ILE A 169 -2.01 -0.38 -11.29
N TRP A 170 -2.64 0.67 -10.81
CA TRP A 170 -1.95 1.86 -10.34
C TRP A 170 -1.78 1.82 -8.83
N ASP A 171 -0.59 2.15 -8.39
CA ASP A 171 -0.22 2.27 -6.99
C ASP A 171 0.33 3.67 -6.76
N LEU A 172 -0.35 4.44 -5.91
CA LEU A 172 -0.02 5.82 -5.62
C LEU A 172 1.02 5.91 -4.51
N LYS A 173 2.06 6.67 -4.75
CA LYS A 173 3.09 6.94 -3.74
C LYS A 173 3.33 8.43 -3.61
N THR A 174 3.79 8.83 -2.44
CA THR A 174 4.25 10.21 -2.23
C THR A 174 5.73 10.23 -1.85
N THR A 175 6.45 11.22 -2.34
CA THR A 175 7.86 11.45 -1.98
C THR A 175 8.09 12.92 -1.64
N ASN A 176 9.17 13.21 -0.94
CA ASN A 176 9.63 14.59 -0.76
C ASN A 176 10.61 15.01 -1.87
N ASP A 177 11.17 14.04 -2.61
CA ASP A 177 12.23 14.29 -3.58
C ASP A 177 12.21 13.18 -4.66
N LEU A 178 11.77 13.52 -5.85
CA LEU A 178 11.71 12.61 -6.98
C LEU A 178 13.08 12.09 -7.42
N PHE A 179 14.14 12.89 -7.24
CA PHE A 179 15.50 12.48 -7.62
C PHE A 179 16.09 11.38 -6.70
N LYS A 180 15.45 11.15 -5.55
CA LYS A 180 15.82 10.08 -4.61
C LYS A 180 14.84 8.91 -4.63
N PHE A 181 13.80 8.98 -5.44
CA PHE A 181 12.73 8.00 -5.43
C PHE A 181 13.18 6.60 -5.86
N ASP A 182 14.14 6.46 -6.77
CA ASP A 182 14.71 5.17 -7.17
C ASP A 182 15.33 4.42 -5.97
N ARG A 183 16.09 5.14 -5.13
CA ARG A 183 16.64 4.60 -3.89
C ARG A 183 15.54 4.23 -2.91
N ASP A 184 14.54 5.08 -2.76
CA ASP A 184 13.43 4.84 -1.85
C ASP A 184 12.57 3.66 -2.34
N ALA A 185 12.33 3.54 -3.65
CA ALA A 185 11.64 2.41 -4.25
C ALA A 185 12.35 1.07 -3.97
N ARG A 186 13.69 1.04 -4.04
CA ARG A 186 14.50 -0.11 -3.66
C ARG A 186 14.38 -0.42 -2.18
N ASN A 187 14.57 0.58 -1.32
CA ASN A 187 14.55 0.42 0.14
C ASN A 187 13.18 -0.05 0.65
N TYR A 188 12.09 0.46 0.07
CA TYR A 188 10.73 0.06 0.42
C TYR A 188 10.25 -1.20 -0.32
N GLY A 189 11.07 -1.76 -1.22
CA GLY A 189 10.75 -2.99 -1.93
C GLY A 189 9.53 -2.86 -2.85
N TYR A 190 9.38 -1.74 -3.57
CA TYR A 190 8.23 -1.56 -4.47
C TYR A 190 8.26 -2.51 -5.67
N HIS A 191 9.44 -2.97 -6.11
CA HIS A 191 9.58 -4.03 -7.10
C HIS A 191 9.03 -5.39 -6.63
N MET A 192 9.05 -5.68 -5.32
CA MET A 192 8.34 -6.84 -4.77
C MET A 192 6.82 -6.65 -4.83
N GLN A 193 6.36 -5.42 -4.62
CA GLN A 193 4.94 -5.10 -4.66
C GLN A 193 4.37 -5.25 -6.07
N ASP A 194 5.10 -4.79 -7.10
CA ASP A 194 4.75 -4.98 -8.51
C ASP A 194 4.54 -6.48 -8.81
N VAL A 195 5.54 -7.32 -8.54
CA VAL A 195 5.47 -8.77 -8.80
C VAL A 195 4.30 -9.42 -8.06
N TRP A 196 4.15 -9.09 -6.77
CA TRP A 196 3.11 -9.67 -5.93
C TRP A 196 1.70 -9.29 -6.37
N TYR A 197 1.49 -8.01 -6.71
CA TYR A 197 0.19 -7.53 -7.13
C TYR A 197 -0.22 -8.10 -8.48
N ARG A 198 0.69 -8.10 -9.46
CA ARG A 198 0.43 -8.76 -10.74
C ARG A 198 0.08 -10.23 -10.56
N GLU A 199 0.85 -10.98 -9.77
CA GLU A 199 0.59 -12.40 -9.55
C GLU A 199 -0.83 -12.64 -8.99
N ILE A 200 -1.22 -11.92 -7.95
CA ILE A 200 -2.50 -12.12 -7.30
C ILE A 200 -3.67 -11.67 -8.19
N PHE A 201 -3.61 -10.47 -8.75
CA PHE A 201 -4.68 -9.97 -9.61
C PHE A 201 -4.81 -10.77 -10.91
N GLN A 202 -3.70 -11.16 -11.53
CA GLN A 202 -3.71 -12.04 -12.71
C GLN A 202 -4.32 -13.41 -12.40
N SER A 203 -3.98 -13.98 -11.27
CA SER A 203 -4.54 -15.27 -10.84
C SER A 203 -6.02 -15.19 -10.53
N ALA A 204 -6.44 -14.14 -9.82
CA ALA A 204 -7.83 -13.94 -9.43
C ALA A 204 -8.75 -13.61 -10.64
N LEU A 205 -8.27 -12.79 -11.58
CA LEU A 205 -9.06 -12.30 -12.71
C LEU A 205 -8.77 -13.03 -14.04
N LYS A 206 -7.79 -13.95 -14.06
CA LYS A 206 -7.37 -14.69 -15.27
C LYS A 206 -7.03 -13.75 -16.44
N ARG A 207 -6.42 -12.61 -16.13
CA ARG A 207 -6.06 -11.56 -17.07
C ARG A 207 -4.70 -11.00 -16.71
N ARG A 208 -3.90 -10.57 -17.70
CA ARG A 208 -2.62 -9.91 -17.46
C ARG A 208 -2.83 -8.48 -16.97
N PHE A 209 -1.91 -8.02 -16.15
CA PHE A 209 -1.87 -6.65 -15.64
C PHE A 209 -0.48 -6.05 -15.76
N ASP A 210 -0.44 -4.80 -16.18
CA ASP A 210 0.68 -3.92 -15.92
C ASP A 210 0.56 -3.32 -14.53
N TYR A 211 1.71 -3.07 -13.90
CA TYR A 211 1.75 -2.35 -12.63
C TYR A 211 2.54 -1.05 -12.81
N ARG A 212 1.99 0.03 -12.32
CA ARG A 212 2.56 1.37 -12.47
C ARG A 212 2.52 2.13 -11.17
N LEU A 213 3.66 2.69 -10.78
CA LEU A 213 3.77 3.60 -9.65
C LEU A 213 3.48 5.02 -10.11
N ILE A 214 2.49 5.66 -9.51
CA ILE A 214 2.24 7.08 -9.68
C ILE A 214 2.79 7.80 -8.47
N VAL A 215 3.81 8.60 -8.67
CA VAL A 215 4.54 9.25 -7.57
C VAL A 215 4.27 10.73 -7.58
N VAL A 216 3.67 11.22 -6.49
CA VAL A 216 3.38 12.63 -6.26
C VAL A 216 4.44 13.21 -5.34
N GLU A 217 5.13 14.25 -5.82
CA GLU A 217 6.10 14.98 -5.02
C GLU A 217 5.38 15.93 -4.05
N LYS A 218 5.76 15.89 -2.77
CA LYS A 218 5.18 16.77 -1.75
C LYS A 218 5.89 18.12 -1.64
N SER A 219 7.02 18.28 -2.32
CA SER A 219 7.77 19.54 -2.41
C SER A 219 7.42 20.27 -3.70
N TYR A 220 7.49 21.60 -3.67
CA TYR A 220 7.32 22.39 -4.91
C TYR A 220 8.38 21.97 -5.96
N PRO A 221 8.01 21.74 -7.22
CA PRO A 221 6.78 22.14 -7.90
C PRO A 221 5.62 21.10 -7.86
N TYR A 222 5.61 20.13 -6.95
CA TYR A 222 4.56 19.11 -6.78
C TYR A 222 4.38 18.23 -8.02
N SER A 223 5.50 17.84 -8.61
CA SER A 223 5.54 17.04 -9.84
C SER A 223 4.90 15.66 -9.65
N VAL A 224 4.34 15.12 -10.73
CA VAL A 224 3.81 13.76 -10.76
C VAL A 224 4.54 12.99 -11.84
N VAL A 225 5.05 11.81 -11.50
CA VAL A 225 5.80 10.94 -12.42
C VAL A 225 5.28 9.52 -12.33
N GLU A 226 5.11 8.88 -13.49
CA GLU A 226 4.85 7.45 -13.58
C GLU A 226 6.18 6.69 -13.66
N TYR A 227 6.31 5.65 -12.83
CA TYR A 227 7.45 4.74 -12.83
C TYR A 227 7.01 3.31 -13.09
N SER A 228 7.85 2.59 -13.82
CA SER A 228 7.77 1.15 -13.99
C SER A 228 9.15 0.53 -13.75
N PHE A 229 9.19 -0.78 -13.51
CA PHE A 229 10.44 -1.49 -13.27
C PHE A 229 10.89 -2.25 -14.54
N SER A 230 12.20 -2.29 -14.78
CA SER A 230 12.77 -3.13 -15.82
C SER A 230 12.66 -4.62 -15.46
N ASP A 231 12.66 -5.50 -16.45
CA ASP A 231 12.58 -6.95 -16.25
C ASP A 231 13.62 -7.47 -15.25
N ARG A 232 14.86 -6.97 -15.33
CA ARG A 232 15.92 -7.31 -14.37
C ARG A 232 15.56 -7.01 -12.92
N VAL A 233 14.87 -5.90 -12.68
CA VAL A 233 14.44 -5.49 -11.34
C VAL A 233 13.22 -6.31 -10.90
N LEU A 234 12.32 -6.64 -11.83
CA LEU A 234 11.19 -7.54 -11.58
C LEU A 234 11.67 -8.98 -11.27
N ASP A 235 12.66 -9.48 -11.97
CA ASP A 235 13.28 -10.78 -11.66
C ASP A 235 13.89 -10.80 -10.25
N GLN A 236 14.49 -9.71 -9.82
CA GLN A 236 14.97 -9.58 -8.44
C GLN A 236 13.80 -9.59 -7.45
N GLY A 237 12.73 -8.84 -7.75
CA GLY A 237 11.51 -8.80 -6.96
C GLY A 237 10.90 -10.18 -6.79
N LYS A 238 10.83 -10.95 -7.88
CA LYS A 238 10.32 -12.32 -7.89
C LYS A 238 11.15 -13.23 -6.99
N ARG A 239 12.46 -13.22 -7.12
CA ARG A 239 13.36 -14.03 -6.24
C ARG A 239 13.15 -13.68 -4.76
N TRP A 240 12.99 -12.39 -4.44
CA TRP A 240 12.78 -11.97 -3.06
C TRP A 240 11.41 -12.37 -2.52
N ILE A 241 10.37 -12.31 -3.34
CA ILE A 241 9.04 -12.82 -3.00
C ILE A 241 9.09 -14.33 -2.75
N ASP A 242 9.68 -15.10 -3.66
CA ASP A 242 9.75 -16.57 -3.56
C ASP A 242 10.52 -17.00 -2.30
N GLU A 243 11.64 -16.33 -2.00
CA GLU A 243 12.43 -16.58 -0.77
C GLU A 243 11.64 -16.23 0.50
N ALA A 244 11.00 -15.05 0.53
CA ALA A 244 10.24 -14.61 1.69
C ALA A 244 9.00 -15.49 1.91
N PHE A 245 8.33 -15.87 0.84
CA PHE A 245 7.15 -16.74 0.89
C PHE A 245 7.51 -18.14 1.38
N GLY A 246 8.62 -18.72 0.90
CA GLY A 246 9.11 -20.01 1.43
C GLY A 246 9.38 -19.97 2.93
N LYS A 247 10.01 -18.89 3.42
CA LYS A 247 10.22 -18.69 4.87
C LYS A 247 8.91 -18.50 5.64
N TYR A 248 7.92 -17.83 5.03
CA TYR A 248 6.58 -17.69 5.59
C TYR A 248 5.90 -19.06 5.74
N CYS A 249 5.92 -19.90 4.69
CA CYS A 249 5.32 -21.24 4.72
C CYS A 249 5.92 -22.09 5.83
N VAL A 250 7.25 -22.13 5.97
CA VAL A 250 7.92 -22.86 7.06
C VAL A 250 7.46 -22.37 8.43
N GLY A 251 7.42 -21.06 8.64
CA GLY A 251 6.94 -20.49 9.91
C GLY A 251 5.48 -20.80 10.19
N PHE A 252 4.63 -20.73 9.17
CA PHE A 252 3.21 -21.00 9.27
C PHE A 252 2.93 -22.48 9.62
N ASP A 253 3.59 -23.41 8.92
CA ASP A 253 3.36 -24.86 9.10
C ASP A 253 3.93 -25.40 10.41
N THR A 254 5.08 -24.88 10.83
CA THR A 254 5.80 -25.40 12.00
C THR A 254 5.56 -24.63 13.29
N GLY A 255 5.01 -23.41 13.19
CA GLY A 255 4.94 -22.46 14.28
C GLY A 255 6.31 -21.87 14.69
N VAL A 256 7.38 -22.25 13.99
CA VAL A 256 8.74 -21.80 14.28
C VAL A 256 9.17 -20.69 13.33
N TRP A 257 9.29 -19.48 13.88
CA TRP A 257 9.66 -18.28 13.14
C TRP A 257 11.14 -17.93 13.36
N SER A 258 11.96 -18.12 12.33
CA SER A 258 13.39 -17.93 12.43
C SER A 258 13.78 -16.48 12.77
N LYS A 259 14.65 -16.34 13.77
CA LYS A 259 15.22 -15.06 14.21
C LYS A 259 16.32 -14.59 13.25
N PRO A 260 16.70 -13.31 13.31
CA PRO A 260 17.91 -12.82 12.64
C PRO A 260 19.15 -13.61 13.11
N GLU A 261 20.14 -13.72 12.24
CA GLU A 261 21.44 -14.27 12.60
C GLU A 261 22.08 -13.43 13.73
N THR A 262 22.68 -14.10 14.69
CA THR A 262 23.30 -13.43 15.85
C THR A 262 24.76 -13.04 15.62
N ASN A 263 25.40 -13.63 14.60
CA ASN A 263 26.79 -13.34 14.23
C ASN A 263 26.85 -12.96 12.75
N ILE A 264 27.01 -11.67 12.47
CA ILE A 264 27.09 -11.13 11.12
C ILE A 264 28.45 -10.48 10.94
N LEU A 265 29.25 -10.96 9.99
CA LEU A 265 30.47 -10.28 9.56
C LEU A 265 30.07 -9.11 8.64
N LEU A 266 30.41 -7.89 9.04
CA LEU A 266 30.24 -6.71 8.21
C LEU A 266 31.44 -6.58 7.27
N ASP A 267 31.20 -6.74 5.98
CA ASP A 267 32.16 -6.54 4.90
C ASP A 267 31.68 -5.35 4.03
N TRP A 268 32.27 -4.19 4.24
CA TRP A 268 31.97 -2.99 3.49
C TRP A 268 32.75 -3.02 2.16
N ARG A 269 32.08 -3.37 1.08
CA ARG A 269 32.62 -3.17 -0.27
C ARG A 269 32.22 -1.80 -0.76
N TYR A 270 33.20 -0.94 -0.91
CA TYR A 270 33.07 0.43 -1.44
C TYR A 270 32.86 0.43 -2.96
#